data_9800e9e6711d605a7416eb8a2332cf7c
#
_entry.id   9800e9e6711d605a7416eb8a2332cf7c
#
_cell.length_a   1.000
_cell.length_b   1.000
_cell.length_c   1.000
_cell.angle_alpha   90.00
_cell.angle_beta   90.00
_cell.angle_gamma   90.00
#
_symmetry.space_group_name_H-M   'P 1'
#
loop_
_entity.id
_entity.type
_entity.pdbx_description
1 polymer ?
#
loop_
_entity_poly.entity_id
_entity_poly.type
_entity_poly.pdbx_seq_one_letter_code
_entity_poly.pdbx_strand_id
1 'polypeptide(L)'
;MADRTESSIVIDAPPGEVLDVIADFEAYPEWAGEVKDVSVLAEEGDGWADQVQFTLDAGAIKDTYVLDYEWDVVEDGTGVISWSLVSAQVLKAMNGSYTLASDGGGTKVTYRLAVDVKIPMIGLLKRKAEKVIVDTALKELKKCVEA
;
A
#
# COMPACT_ATOMS: atom_id res chain seq x y z
N MET A 1 -3.62 6.42 -20.95
CA MET A 1 -3.80 5.29 -20.04
C MET A 1 -2.71 5.32 -18.98
N ALA A 2 -3.09 5.30 -17.73
CA ALA A 2 -2.09 5.34 -16.66
C ALA A 2 -1.37 3.99 -16.59
N ASP A 3 -0.06 4.01 -16.74
CA ASP A 3 0.75 2.82 -16.55
C ASP A 3 0.79 2.50 -15.05
N ARG A 4 0.67 1.24 -14.72
CA ARG A 4 0.77 0.77 -13.36
C ARG A 4 2.09 0.05 -13.16
N THR A 5 2.72 0.32 -12.04
CA THR A 5 3.85 -0.48 -11.60
C THR A 5 3.29 -1.66 -10.81
N GLU A 6 3.76 -2.85 -11.13
CA GLU A 6 3.33 -4.08 -10.47
C GLU A 6 4.55 -4.88 -10.06
N SER A 7 4.51 -5.40 -8.84
CA SER A 7 5.54 -6.30 -8.34
C SER A 7 4.93 -7.29 -7.37
N SER A 8 5.55 -8.45 -7.22
CA SER A 8 5.07 -9.50 -6.33
C SER A 8 6.19 -10.04 -5.46
N ILE A 9 5.82 -10.54 -4.29
CA ILE A 9 6.75 -11.21 -3.39
C ILE A 9 6.01 -12.35 -2.70
N VAL A 10 6.75 -13.41 -2.34
CA VAL A 10 6.19 -14.51 -1.54
C VAL A 10 6.65 -14.33 -0.11
N ILE A 11 5.68 -14.33 0.82
CA ILE A 11 5.92 -14.18 2.25
C ILE A 11 5.63 -15.52 2.92
N ASP A 12 6.56 -15.95 3.79
CA ASP A 12 6.45 -17.23 4.50
C ASP A 12 5.55 -17.09 5.73
N ALA A 13 4.27 -16.85 5.47
CA ALA A 13 3.23 -16.73 6.49
C ALA A 13 1.86 -16.88 5.83
N PRO A 14 0.84 -17.33 6.59
CA PRO A 14 -0.53 -17.44 6.06
C PRO A 14 -1.08 -16.07 5.65
N PRO A 15 -2.01 -16.02 4.67
CA PRO A 15 -2.60 -14.77 4.22
C PRO A 15 -3.22 -13.92 5.34
N GLY A 16 -3.83 -14.54 6.34
CA GLY A 16 -4.42 -13.81 7.47
C GLY A 16 -3.40 -13.02 8.28
N GLU A 17 -2.19 -13.54 8.46
CA GLU A 17 -1.12 -12.81 9.15
C GLU A 17 -0.61 -11.64 8.32
N VAL A 18 -0.51 -11.82 7.01
CA VAL A 18 -0.13 -10.74 6.09
C VAL A 18 -1.18 -9.64 6.10
N LEU A 19 -2.45 -10.03 6.04
CA LEU A 19 -3.57 -9.10 6.06
C LEU A 19 -3.59 -8.29 7.37
N ASP A 20 -3.32 -8.92 8.50
CA ASP A 20 -3.29 -8.24 9.80
C ASP A 20 -2.24 -7.12 9.82
N VAL A 21 -1.07 -7.35 9.23
CA VAL A 21 -0.03 -6.32 9.14
C VAL A 21 -0.47 -5.19 8.21
N ILE A 22 -1.05 -5.51 7.07
CA ILE A 22 -1.54 -4.51 6.10
C ILE A 22 -2.65 -3.66 6.73
N ALA A 23 -3.52 -4.26 7.52
CA ALA A 23 -4.65 -3.56 8.15
C ALA A 23 -4.26 -2.75 9.39
N ASP A 24 -3.10 -3.01 9.98
CA ASP A 24 -2.62 -2.28 11.15
C ASP A 24 -1.91 -0.99 10.73
N PHE A 25 -2.68 -0.01 10.30
CA PHE A 25 -2.16 1.24 9.73
C PHE A 25 -1.31 2.02 10.72
N GLU A 26 -1.67 2.05 11.98
CA GLU A 26 -0.95 2.84 12.99
C GLU A 26 0.48 2.36 13.22
N ALA A 27 0.76 1.10 12.89
CA ALA A 27 2.10 0.53 13.01
C ALA A 27 2.98 0.77 11.76
N TYR A 28 2.43 1.30 10.68
CA TYR A 28 3.19 1.48 9.43
C TYR A 28 4.50 2.24 9.61
N PRO A 29 4.59 3.33 10.37
CA PRO A 29 5.87 4.02 10.54
C PRO A 29 6.96 3.17 11.17
N GLU A 30 6.61 2.10 11.88
CA GLU A 30 7.56 1.21 12.52
C GLU A 30 8.25 0.26 11.54
N TRP A 31 7.55 -0.12 10.44
CA TRP A 31 8.11 -1.07 9.49
C TRP A 31 8.19 -0.55 8.05
N ALA A 32 7.37 0.43 7.67
CA ALA A 32 7.38 1.03 6.34
C ALA A 32 8.14 2.37 6.40
N GLY A 33 9.45 2.33 6.17
CA GLY A 33 10.33 3.48 6.41
C GLY A 33 10.00 4.75 5.64
N GLU A 34 9.29 4.64 4.52
CA GLU A 34 8.87 5.79 3.74
C GLU A 34 7.61 6.46 4.30
N VAL A 35 6.84 5.73 5.10
CA VAL A 35 5.66 6.26 5.78
C VAL A 35 6.08 6.86 7.10
N LYS A 36 5.92 8.17 7.25
CA LYS A 36 6.38 8.91 8.43
C LYS A 36 5.29 9.07 9.49
N ASP A 37 4.04 9.11 9.06
CA ASP A 37 2.90 9.27 9.96
C ASP A 37 1.65 8.68 9.31
N VAL A 38 0.74 8.15 10.14
CA VAL A 38 -0.51 7.55 9.69
C VAL A 38 -1.62 7.92 10.67
N SER A 39 -2.79 8.29 10.17
CA SER A 39 -3.99 8.52 10.97
C SER A 39 -5.18 7.88 10.28
N VAL A 40 -5.89 7.00 11.00
CA VAL A 40 -7.15 6.43 10.51
C VAL A 40 -8.25 7.46 10.76
N LEU A 41 -8.84 7.97 9.69
CA LEU A 41 -9.84 9.05 9.77
C LEU A 41 -11.26 8.52 9.90
N ALA A 42 -11.56 7.36 9.34
CA ALA A 42 -12.88 6.76 9.37
C ALA A 42 -12.76 5.24 9.33
N GLU A 43 -13.61 4.56 10.07
CA GLU A 43 -13.70 3.09 10.07
C GLU A 43 -15.13 2.67 9.79
N GLU A 44 -15.27 1.51 9.12
CA GLU A 44 -16.58 0.90 8.95
C GLU A 44 -16.97 0.16 10.23
N GLY A 45 -18.24 -0.22 10.36
CA GLY A 45 -18.75 -0.89 11.53
C GLY A 45 -18.13 -2.25 11.86
N ASP A 46 -17.39 -2.82 10.90
CA ASP A 46 -16.68 -4.10 11.07
C ASP A 46 -15.22 -3.93 11.54
N GLY A 47 -14.80 -2.69 11.80
CA GLY A 47 -13.42 -2.40 12.23
C GLY A 47 -12.41 -2.18 11.12
N TRP A 48 -12.79 -2.38 9.86
CA TRP A 48 -11.91 -2.08 8.72
C TRP A 48 -11.82 -0.58 8.49
N ALA A 49 -10.62 -0.09 8.24
CA ALA A 49 -10.43 1.32 7.94
C ALA A 49 -11.07 1.69 6.60
N ASP A 50 -11.79 2.80 6.58
CA ASP A 50 -12.45 3.34 5.40
C ASP A 50 -11.58 4.44 4.77
N GLN A 51 -11.15 5.42 5.58
CA GLN A 51 -10.25 6.48 5.13
C GLN A 51 -9.04 6.58 6.03
N VAL A 52 -7.86 6.68 5.43
CA VAL A 52 -6.58 6.74 6.14
C VAL A 52 -5.74 7.88 5.57
N GLN A 53 -5.17 8.68 6.45
CA GLN A 53 -4.23 9.74 6.07
C GLN A 53 -2.81 9.25 6.28
N PHE A 54 -1.99 9.43 5.25
CA PHE A 54 -0.57 9.07 5.29
C PHE A 54 0.30 10.30 5.07
N THR A 55 1.45 10.34 5.73
CA THR A 55 2.54 11.23 5.39
C THR A 55 3.68 10.39 4.84
N LEU A 56 4.00 10.58 3.57
CA LEU A 56 4.97 9.81 2.82
C LEU A 56 6.19 10.64 2.49
N ASP A 57 7.36 10.04 2.62
CA ASP A 57 8.62 10.57 2.11
C ASP A 57 9.35 9.44 1.38
N ALA A 58 9.17 9.37 0.08
CA ALA A 58 9.79 8.38 -0.80
C ALA A 58 10.89 9.03 -1.67
N GLY A 59 11.52 10.09 -1.17
CA GLY A 59 12.56 10.81 -1.88
C GLY A 59 11.99 11.76 -2.93
N ALA A 60 11.66 11.25 -4.11
CA ALA A 60 11.09 12.06 -5.20
C ALA A 60 9.66 12.50 -4.93
N ILE A 61 8.93 11.76 -4.10
CA ILE A 61 7.53 12.05 -3.77
C ILE A 61 7.40 12.22 -2.26
N LYS A 62 6.98 13.42 -1.83
CA LYS A 62 6.70 13.73 -0.43
C LYS A 62 5.34 14.39 -0.37
N ASP A 63 4.44 13.82 0.42
CA ASP A 63 3.10 14.38 0.56
C ASP A 63 2.39 13.86 1.80
N THR A 64 1.37 14.60 2.22
CA THR A 64 0.37 14.12 3.15
C THR A 64 -0.92 13.95 2.36
N TYR A 65 -1.49 12.76 2.36
CA TYR A 65 -2.64 12.44 1.52
C TYR A 65 -3.60 11.50 2.23
N VAL A 66 -4.84 11.49 1.75
CA VAL A 66 -5.90 10.63 2.28
C VAL A 66 -6.29 9.62 1.22
N LEU A 67 -6.35 8.36 1.61
CA LEU A 67 -6.79 7.25 0.76
C LEU A 67 -8.11 6.70 1.26
N ASP A 68 -8.96 6.32 0.31
CA ASP A 68 -10.23 5.63 0.53
C ASP A 68 -10.02 4.14 0.22
N TYR A 69 -10.33 3.28 1.19
CA TYR A 69 -10.02 1.85 1.11
C TYR A 69 -11.25 1.00 0.84
N GLU A 70 -11.08 -0.03 0.02
CA GLU A 70 -12.06 -1.08 -0.20
C GLU A 70 -11.43 -2.43 0.14
N TRP A 71 -12.15 -3.23 0.92
CA TRP A 71 -11.69 -4.52 1.41
C TRP A 71 -12.54 -5.63 0.80
N ASP A 72 -11.96 -6.39 -0.11
CA ASP A 72 -12.60 -7.55 -0.73
C ASP A 72 -11.79 -8.79 -0.37
N VAL A 73 -11.86 -9.16 0.91
CA VAL A 73 -11.08 -10.25 1.48
C VAL A 73 -12.02 -11.27 2.12
N VAL A 74 -11.58 -12.52 2.15
CA VAL A 74 -12.32 -13.64 2.76
C VAL A 74 -11.67 -14.05 4.08
N GLU A 75 -12.32 -14.98 4.80
CA GLU A 75 -11.91 -15.37 6.15
C GLU A 75 -10.46 -15.82 6.29
N ASP A 76 -9.91 -16.47 5.26
CA ASP A 76 -8.53 -16.94 5.31
C ASP A 76 -7.50 -15.82 5.04
N GLY A 77 -7.95 -14.59 4.77
CA GLY A 77 -7.11 -13.45 4.50
C GLY A 77 -6.76 -13.23 3.04
N THR A 78 -7.17 -14.14 2.14
CA THR A 78 -6.96 -13.93 0.70
C THR A 78 -7.96 -12.93 0.15
N GLY A 79 -7.59 -12.27 -0.95
CA GLY A 79 -8.45 -11.30 -1.61
C GLY A 79 -7.70 -10.08 -2.06
N VAL A 80 -8.41 -8.97 -2.20
CA VAL A 80 -7.87 -7.72 -2.71
C VAL A 80 -8.19 -6.58 -1.75
N ILE A 81 -7.16 -5.82 -1.41
CA ILE A 81 -7.31 -4.56 -0.68
C ILE A 81 -6.94 -3.47 -1.69
N SER A 82 -7.88 -2.57 -2.00
CA SER A 82 -7.64 -1.51 -2.95
C SER A 82 -7.90 -0.14 -2.34
N TRP A 83 -7.31 0.88 -2.94
CA TRP A 83 -7.46 2.25 -2.47
C TRP A 83 -7.40 3.24 -3.61
N SER A 84 -8.00 4.40 -3.37
CA SER A 84 -7.97 5.53 -4.29
C SER A 84 -7.71 6.82 -3.53
N LEU A 85 -7.11 7.79 -4.20
CA LEU A 85 -6.77 9.06 -3.59
C LEU A 85 -8.02 9.92 -3.39
N VAL A 86 -8.20 10.43 -2.18
CA VAL A 86 -9.28 11.37 -1.84
C VAL A 86 -8.77 12.80 -1.91
N SER A 87 -7.64 13.08 -1.27
CA SER A 87 -7.06 14.41 -1.24
C SER A 87 -5.55 14.36 -1.03
N ALA A 88 -4.86 15.34 -1.56
CA ALA A 88 -3.42 15.48 -1.42
C ALA A 88 -2.97 16.88 -1.78
N GLN A 89 -1.72 17.22 -1.46
CA GLN A 89 -1.14 18.52 -1.82
C GLN A 89 -0.37 18.44 -3.13
N VAL A 90 0.44 17.40 -3.30
CA VAL A 90 1.32 17.20 -4.44
C VAL A 90 0.80 16.11 -5.37
N LEU A 91 0.25 15.04 -4.83
CA LEU A 91 -0.26 13.91 -5.59
C LEU A 91 -1.55 14.25 -6.29
N LYS A 92 -1.70 13.78 -7.52
CA LYS A 92 -2.92 13.84 -8.31
C LYS A 92 -3.59 12.47 -8.34
N ALA A 93 -2.81 11.40 -8.23
CA ALA A 93 -3.30 10.03 -8.11
C ALA A 93 -2.32 9.21 -7.27
N MET A 94 -2.85 8.31 -6.46
CA MET A 94 -2.10 7.34 -5.67
C MET A 94 -3.00 6.13 -5.49
N ASN A 95 -3.37 5.51 -6.61
CA ASN A 95 -4.34 4.42 -6.61
C ASN A 95 -3.61 3.10 -6.72
N GLY A 96 -4.03 2.13 -5.94
CA GLY A 96 -3.35 0.85 -5.96
C GLY A 96 -4.12 -0.26 -5.30
N SER A 97 -3.46 -1.41 -5.21
CA SER A 97 -4.04 -2.60 -4.56
C SER A 97 -2.97 -3.56 -4.11
N TYR A 98 -3.28 -4.31 -3.05
CA TYR A 98 -2.61 -5.54 -2.67
C TYR A 98 -3.54 -6.70 -3.01
N THR A 99 -3.02 -7.69 -3.71
CA THR A 99 -3.71 -8.97 -3.92
C THR A 99 -2.98 -10.04 -3.12
N LEU A 100 -3.70 -10.73 -2.25
CA LEU A 100 -3.15 -11.79 -1.41
C LEU A 100 -3.68 -13.14 -1.90
N ALA A 101 -2.78 -14.04 -2.25
CA ALA A 101 -3.12 -15.39 -2.71
C ALA A 101 -2.30 -16.42 -1.97
N SER A 102 -2.92 -17.57 -1.65
CA SER A 102 -2.20 -18.68 -1.02
C SER A 102 -1.14 -19.23 -1.95
N ASP A 103 0.04 -19.53 -1.42
CA ASP A 103 1.15 -20.08 -2.19
C ASP A 103 1.93 -21.08 -1.32
N GLY A 104 1.56 -22.35 -1.38
CA GLY A 104 2.30 -23.44 -0.75
C GLY A 104 2.51 -23.28 0.76
N GLY A 105 1.54 -22.77 1.50
CA GLY A 105 1.65 -22.52 2.93
C GLY A 105 2.07 -21.08 3.26
N GLY A 106 2.52 -20.34 2.25
CA GLY A 106 2.82 -18.92 2.36
C GLY A 106 1.80 -18.08 1.63
N THR A 107 2.15 -16.82 1.36
CA THR A 107 1.28 -15.88 0.67
C THR A 107 2.04 -15.19 -0.45
N LYS A 108 1.46 -15.19 -1.64
CA LYS A 108 1.94 -14.35 -2.73
C LYS A 108 1.23 -13.01 -2.63
N VAL A 109 2.00 -11.95 -2.45
CA VAL A 109 1.47 -10.58 -2.39
C VAL A 109 1.83 -9.87 -3.68
N THR A 110 0.82 -9.38 -4.37
CA THR A 110 1.02 -8.57 -5.58
C THR A 110 0.58 -7.14 -5.28
N TYR A 111 1.48 -6.19 -5.47
CA TYR A 111 1.23 -4.76 -5.26
C TYR A 111 1.19 -4.08 -6.63
N ARG A 112 0.08 -3.41 -6.91
CA ARG A 112 -0.09 -2.59 -8.11
C ARG A 112 -0.26 -1.14 -7.66
N LEU A 113 0.45 -0.22 -8.34
CA LEU A 113 0.43 1.18 -7.97
C LEU A 113 0.47 2.07 -9.20
N ALA A 114 -0.43 3.06 -9.23
CA ALA A 114 -0.41 4.14 -10.19
C ALA A 114 -0.30 5.46 -9.44
N VAL A 115 0.77 6.21 -9.69
CA VAL A 115 1.02 7.50 -9.06
C VAL A 115 1.03 8.59 -10.13
N ASP A 116 0.42 9.72 -9.84
CA ASP A 116 0.54 10.93 -10.65
C ASP A 116 0.67 12.12 -9.72
N VAL A 117 1.34 13.18 -10.21
CA VAL A 117 1.60 14.38 -9.42
C VAL A 117 1.04 15.60 -10.15
N LYS A 118 0.67 16.63 -9.39
CA LYS A 118 0.11 17.88 -9.93
C LYS A 118 1.15 18.69 -10.68
N ILE A 119 2.43 18.56 -10.27
CA ILE A 119 3.54 19.22 -10.95
C ILE A 119 4.05 18.28 -12.03
N PRO A 120 4.27 18.76 -13.27
CA PRO A 120 4.76 17.90 -14.34
C PRO A 120 6.05 17.19 -13.96
N MET A 121 6.08 15.88 -14.16
CA MET A 121 7.24 15.04 -13.93
C MET A 121 7.44 14.17 -15.16
N ILE A 122 8.69 14.00 -15.59
CA ILE A 122 8.96 13.14 -16.73
C ILE A 122 8.60 11.69 -16.40
N GLY A 123 8.06 10.97 -17.38
CA GLY A 123 7.53 9.61 -17.17
C GLY A 123 8.54 8.64 -16.58
N LEU A 124 9.81 8.76 -16.93
CA LEU A 124 10.87 7.91 -16.39
C LEU A 124 11.05 8.09 -14.88
N LEU A 125 11.05 9.33 -14.39
CA LEU A 125 11.17 9.62 -12.96
C LEU A 125 9.93 9.15 -12.19
N LYS A 126 8.76 9.32 -12.79
CA LYS A 126 7.50 8.86 -12.19
C LYS A 126 7.49 7.35 -12.00
N ARG A 127 7.88 6.60 -13.04
CA ARG A 127 7.95 5.14 -12.98
C ARG A 127 8.99 4.66 -11.97
N LYS A 128 10.13 5.35 -11.90
CA LYS A 128 11.16 5.03 -10.92
C LYS A 128 10.66 5.24 -9.49
N ALA A 129 9.93 6.33 -9.25
CA ALA A 129 9.35 6.59 -7.93
C ALA A 129 8.32 5.53 -7.56
N GLU A 130 7.43 5.14 -8.49
CA GLU A 130 6.47 4.07 -8.28
C GLU A 130 7.17 2.76 -7.93
N LYS A 131 8.21 2.41 -8.68
CA LYS A 131 8.95 1.16 -8.46
C LYS A 131 9.62 1.14 -7.09
N VAL A 132 10.21 2.25 -6.67
CA VAL A 132 10.82 2.36 -5.33
C VAL A 132 9.76 2.16 -4.25
N ILE A 133 8.62 2.80 -4.37
CA ILE A 133 7.52 2.65 -3.39
C ILE A 133 7.06 1.18 -3.32
N VAL A 134 6.78 0.58 -4.48
CA VAL A 134 6.28 -0.80 -4.55
C VAL A 134 7.30 -1.80 -4.01
N ASP A 135 8.53 -1.75 -4.49
CA ASP A 135 9.57 -2.71 -4.09
C ASP A 135 9.94 -2.56 -2.60
N THR A 136 10.04 -1.33 -2.11
CA THR A 136 10.34 -1.08 -0.70
C THR A 136 9.21 -1.55 0.19
N ALA A 137 7.97 -1.26 -0.17
CA ALA A 137 6.81 -1.68 0.59
C ALA A 137 6.72 -3.21 0.70
N LEU A 138 6.94 -3.93 -0.39
CA LEU A 138 6.89 -5.38 -0.39
C LEU A 138 8.02 -5.99 0.45
N LYS A 139 9.23 -5.47 0.32
CA LYS A 139 10.38 -5.94 1.11
C LYS A 139 10.16 -5.72 2.61
N GLU A 140 9.69 -4.54 2.97
CA GLU A 140 9.49 -4.21 4.38
C GLU A 140 8.29 -4.96 4.97
N LEU A 141 7.23 -5.18 4.17
CA LEU A 141 6.10 -6.01 4.57
C LEU A 141 6.55 -7.45 4.87
N LYS A 142 7.33 -8.04 3.96
CA LYS A 142 7.88 -9.39 4.14
C LYS A 142 8.72 -9.47 5.41
N LYS A 143 9.59 -8.53 5.60
CA LYS A 143 10.47 -8.48 6.77
C LYS A 143 9.67 -8.36 8.08
N CYS A 144 8.63 -7.55 8.08
CA CYS A 144 7.77 -7.37 9.24
C CYS A 144 6.99 -8.65 9.58
N VAL A 145 6.39 -9.28 8.57
CA VAL A 145 5.56 -10.48 8.77
C VAL A 145 6.40 -11.67 9.20
N GLU A 146 7.58 -11.84 8.63
CA GLU A 146 8.47 -12.98 8.91
C GLU A 146 9.34 -12.81 10.15
N ALA A 147 9.28 -11.66 10.78
CA ALA A 147 10.08 -11.38 11.98
C ALA A 147 9.64 -12.22 13.18
#